data_3816439d62c4ae7e32f79aa229e538b6
#
_entry.id   3816439d62c4ae7e32f79aa229e538b6
#
_cell.length_a   1.000
_cell.length_b   1.000
_cell.length_c   1.000
_cell.angle_alpha   90.00
_cell.angle_beta   90.00
_cell.angle_gamma   90.00
#
_symmetry.space_group_name_H-M   'P 1'
#
loop_
_entity.id
_entity.type
_entity.pdbx_description
1 polymer ?
#
loop_
_entity_poly.entity_id
_entity_poly.type
_entity_poly.pdbx_seq_one_letter_code
_entity_poly.pdbx_strand_id
1 'polypeptide(L)'
;MRYHTNRQYIYRWMKRYDGTLHSLEDRSHRSHRPHRHPNQHTPEEIKLILNMRHRNTNAGIVVFWVKLRSRGYTRSISGLYRFLRKRNSMAVKLPNPKKCTPKPYEQMSYPGQRVQIDVKFFTKICIVGQEEPTQWYQYTIIDEYTRFLYPEAFPEHSTYSSTLFIQHCVKRFPYAIECVQTDNGSEFTNRLVGTKNPKPTLFEKTLEQLNIRHKLIKPHTPRHNGKVERSHRKDNEEFYATHRFFSFVDFKL
;
A
#
# COMPACT_ATOMS: atom_id res chain seq x y z
N MET A 1 -68.60 2.57 -0.34
CA MET A 1 -67.51 1.62 0.01
C MET A 1 -66.97 1.99 1.39
N ARG A 2 -67.13 1.09 2.37
CA ARG A 2 -66.84 1.40 3.78
C ARG A 2 -65.31 1.39 4.12
N TYR A 3 -64.45 0.79 3.25
CA TYR A 3 -63.05 0.53 3.58
C TYR A 3 -62.04 0.91 2.49
N HIS A 4 -62.42 1.63 1.46
CA HIS A 4 -61.53 2.11 0.37
C HIS A 4 -60.46 1.10 -0.12
N THR A 5 -60.79 -0.21 -0.07
CA THR A 5 -59.87 -1.29 -0.45
C THR A 5 -60.26 -1.94 -1.76
N ASN A 6 -59.25 -2.37 -2.54
CA ASN A 6 -59.43 -3.07 -3.79
C ASN A 6 -59.83 -4.54 -3.52
N ARG A 7 -60.74 -5.10 -4.34
CA ARG A 7 -61.19 -6.51 -4.31
C ARG A 7 -60.00 -7.50 -4.32
N GLN A 8 -58.97 -7.23 -5.11
CA GLN A 8 -57.76 -8.05 -5.17
C GLN A 8 -56.97 -8.07 -3.84
N TYR A 9 -57.01 -6.97 -3.10
CA TYR A 9 -56.38 -6.88 -1.79
C TYR A 9 -57.07 -7.80 -0.77
N ILE A 10 -58.41 -7.83 -0.79
CA ILE A 10 -59.22 -8.71 0.05
C ILE A 10 -58.91 -10.17 -0.26
N TYR A 11 -58.87 -10.57 -1.56
CA TYR A 11 -58.52 -11.92 -1.96
C TYR A 11 -57.12 -12.35 -1.50
N ARG A 12 -56.14 -11.45 -1.52
CA ARG A 12 -54.80 -11.74 -0.98
C ARG A 12 -54.83 -12.04 0.53
N TRP A 13 -55.62 -11.35 1.27
CA TRP A 13 -55.77 -11.58 2.71
C TRP A 13 -56.55 -12.87 2.99
N MET A 14 -57.63 -13.13 2.24
CA MET A 14 -58.36 -14.39 2.35
C MET A 14 -57.47 -15.60 2.05
N LYS A 15 -56.61 -15.51 1.02
CA LYS A 15 -55.63 -16.57 0.71
C LYS A 15 -54.56 -16.79 1.80
N ARG A 16 -54.31 -15.78 2.59
CA ARG A 16 -53.36 -15.86 3.74
C ARG A 16 -53.98 -16.41 5.01
N TYR A 17 -55.29 -16.33 5.11
CA TYR A 17 -56.02 -16.73 6.32
C TYR A 17 -56.03 -18.26 6.45
N ASP A 18 -55.46 -18.77 7.53
CA ASP A 18 -55.39 -20.18 7.87
C ASP A 18 -56.31 -20.59 9.02
N GLY A 19 -57.27 -19.73 9.38
CA GLY A 19 -58.16 -19.92 10.52
C GLY A 19 -57.72 -19.19 11.78
N THR A 20 -56.53 -18.61 11.79
CA THR A 20 -56.00 -17.88 12.98
C THR A 20 -55.78 -16.41 12.68
N LEU A 21 -55.97 -15.55 13.68
CA LEU A 21 -55.67 -14.12 13.57
C LEU A 21 -54.17 -13.86 13.33
N HIS A 22 -53.30 -14.73 13.82
CA HIS A 22 -51.85 -14.63 13.63
C HIS A 22 -51.43 -14.68 12.15
N SER A 23 -52.16 -15.41 11.30
CA SER A 23 -51.92 -15.46 9.86
C SER A 23 -52.19 -14.13 9.14
N LEU A 24 -52.95 -13.24 9.77
CA LEU A 24 -53.30 -11.91 9.28
C LEU A 24 -52.39 -10.80 9.82
N GLU A 25 -51.47 -11.12 10.71
CA GLU A 25 -50.50 -10.11 11.21
C GLU A 25 -49.64 -9.55 10.09
N ASP A 26 -49.30 -8.29 10.21
CA ASP A 26 -48.46 -7.60 9.23
C ASP A 26 -47.07 -8.25 9.13
N ARG A 27 -46.70 -8.64 7.92
CA ARG A 27 -45.39 -9.20 7.61
C ARG A 27 -44.37 -8.15 7.21
N SER A 28 -44.65 -6.87 7.42
CA SER A 28 -43.77 -5.75 7.08
C SER A 28 -42.37 -5.89 7.68
N HIS A 29 -42.24 -6.55 8.83
CA HIS A 29 -40.95 -6.81 9.51
C HIS A 29 -40.16 -7.99 8.90
N ARG A 30 -40.75 -8.79 7.99
CA ARG A 30 -40.00 -9.85 7.32
C ARG A 30 -39.18 -9.26 6.18
N SER A 31 -37.87 -9.49 6.25
CA SER A 31 -36.97 -9.09 5.18
C SER A 31 -37.42 -9.73 3.84
N HIS A 32 -37.66 -8.90 2.83
CA HIS A 32 -37.92 -9.36 1.45
C HIS A 32 -36.65 -9.85 0.75
N ARG A 33 -35.51 -9.89 1.42
CA ARG A 33 -34.26 -10.37 0.85
C ARG A 33 -34.32 -11.88 0.67
N PRO A 34 -33.88 -12.40 -0.47
CA PRO A 34 -33.78 -13.83 -0.67
C PRO A 34 -32.85 -14.46 0.37
N HIS A 35 -33.20 -15.60 0.91
CA HIS A 35 -32.39 -16.34 1.88
C HIS A 35 -31.03 -16.74 1.31
N ARG A 36 -30.95 -16.97 0.00
CA ARG A 36 -29.71 -17.24 -0.73
C ARG A 36 -29.64 -16.28 -1.93
N HIS A 37 -28.50 -15.61 -2.06
CA HIS A 37 -28.22 -14.73 -3.20
C HIS A 37 -27.10 -15.36 -4.05
N PRO A 38 -27.21 -15.41 -5.40
CA PRO A 38 -26.19 -16.02 -6.27
C PRO A 38 -24.77 -15.47 -6.03
N ASN A 39 -24.68 -14.20 -5.69
CA ASN A 39 -23.41 -13.51 -5.41
C ASN A 39 -22.99 -13.56 -3.92
N GLN A 40 -23.66 -14.36 -3.09
CA GLN A 40 -23.26 -14.53 -1.69
C GLN A 40 -21.99 -15.39 -1.62
N HIS A 41 -21.05 -14.99 -0.75
CA HIS A 41 -19.84 -15.79 -0.51
C HIS A 41 -20.18 -17.15 0.09
N THR A 42 -19.52 -18.19 -0.39
CA THR A 42 -19.63 -19.54 0.16
C THR A 42 -18.96 -19.63 1.52
N PRO A 43 -19.27 -20.64 2.36
CA PRO A 43 -18.60 -20.84 3.64
C PRO A 43 -17.08 -20.98 3.51
N GLU A 44 -16.60 -21.65 2.44
CA GLU A 44 -15.18 -21.85 2.13
C GLU A 44 -14.51 -20.51 1.80
N GLU A 45 -15.14 -19.70 0.94
CA GLU A 45 -14.66 -18.37 0.61
C GLU A 45 -14.59 -17.47 1.85
N ILE A 46 -15.61 -17.53 2.71
CA ILE A 46 -15.63 -16.78 3.98
C ILE A 46 -14.47 -17.20 4.87
N LYS A 47 -14.23 -18.50 5.03
CA LYS A 47 -13.10 -19.04 5.82
C LYS A 47 -11.76 -18.58 5.26
N LEU A 48 -11.58 -18.64 3.93
CA LEU A 48 -10.39 -18.15 3.25
C LEU A 48 -10.17 -16.65 3.51
N ILE A 49 -11.20 -15.82 3.31
CA ILE A 49 -11.11 -14.36 3.50
C ILE A 49 -10.73 -14.04 4.95
N LEU A 50 -11.37 -14.66 5.94
CA LEU A 50 -11.12 -14.37 7.36
C LEU A 50 -9.72 -14.81 7.79
N ASN A 51 -9.27 -16.00 7.41
CA ASN A 51 -7.92 -16.49 7.71
C ASN A 51 -6.85 -15.61 7.08
N MET A 52 -7.05 -15.23 5.81
CA MET A 52 -6.13 -14.32 5.13
C MET A 52 -6.14 -12.92 5.75
N ARG A 53 -7.31 -12.44 6.20
CA ARG A 53 -7.42 -11.12 6.83
C ARG A 53 -6.70 -11.08 8.18
N HIS A 54 -6.81 -12.12 8.97
CA HIS A 54 -6.08 -12.24 10.23
C HIS A 54 -4.56 -12.14 10.04
N ARG A 55 -4.04 -12.75 8.96
CA ARG A 55 -2.60 -12.69 8.62
C ARG A 55 -2.18 -11.38 7.95
N ASN A 56 -3.12 -10.59 7.40
CA ASN A 56 -2.85 -9.37 6.64
C ASN A 56 -3.77 -8.23 7.13
N THR A 57 -3.73 -7.91 8.41
CA THR A 57 -4.63 -6.96 9.07
C THR A 57 -4.61 -5.56 8.45
N ASN A 58 -3.43 -5.10 8.01
CA ASN A 58 -3.20 -3.75 7.53
C ASN A 58 -3.20 -3.62 6.00
N ALA A 59 -3.32 -4.75 5.28
CA ALA A 59 -3.30 -4.72 3.82
C ALA A 59 -4.50 -3.95 3.26
N GLY A 60 -4.24 -3.03 2.34
CA GLY A 60 -5.26 -2.30 1.60
C GLY A 60 -6.10 -3.25 0.75
N ILE A 61 -7.34 -2.84 0.40
CA ILE A 61 -8.32 -3.72 -0.26
C ILE A 61 -7.81 -4.32 -1.59
N VAL A 62 -7.06 -3.54 -2.38
CA VAL A 62 -6.52 -4.00 -3.67
C VAL A 62 -5.48 -5.10 -3.46
N VAL A 63 -4.49 -4.83 -2.63
CA VAL A 63 -3.40 -5.80 -2.31
C VAL A 63 -3.99 -7.06 -1.67
N PHE A 64 -4.94 -6.89 -0.76
CA PHE A 64 -5.62 -8.00 -0.12
C PHE A 64 -6.40 -8.85 -1.13
N TRP A 65 -7.10 -8.22 -2.09
CA TRP A 65 -7.80 -8.91 -3.17
C TRP A 65 -6.85 -9.69 -4.08
N VAL A 66 -5.69 -9.11 -4.45
CA VAL A 66 -4.66 -9.80 -5.25
C VAL A 66 -4.15 -11.05 -4.52
N LYS A 67 -3.83 -10.94 -3.22
CA LYS A 67 -3.41 -12.07 -2.37
C LYS A 67 -4.49 -13.16 -2.27
N LEU A 68 -5.76 -12.80 -2.28
CA LEU A 68 -6.86 -13.77 -2.31
C LEU A 68 -7.00 -14.44 -3.69
N ARG A 69 -6.81 -13.67 -4.77
CA ARG A 69 -6.84 -14.19 -6.15
C ARG A 69 -5.79 -15.29 -6.37
N SER A 70 -4.57 -15.11 -5.87
CA SER A 70 -3.52 -16.13 -5.95
C SER A 70 -3.85 -17.43 -5.20
N ARG A 71 -4.90 -17.42 -4.37
CA ARG A 71 -5.40 -18.58 -3.61
C ARG A 71 -6.77 -19.09 -4.09
N GLY A 72 -7.15 -18.73 -5.33
CA GLY A 72 -8.36 -19.24 -5.96
C GLY A 72 -9.64 -18.42 -5.70
N TYR A 73 -9.54 -17.23 -5.08
CA TYR A 73 -10.70 -16.36 -4.93
C TYR A 73 -11.08 -15.72 -6.27
N THR A 74 -12.33 -15.91 -6.74
CA THR A 74 -12.75 -15.51 -8.08
C THR A 74 -13.61 -14.26 -8.13
N ARG A 75 -14.15 -13.81 -6.98
CA ARG A 75 -15.14 -12.72 -6.96
C ARG A 75 -14.51 -11.34 -7.11
N SER A 76 -15.34 -10.34 -7.42
CA SER A 76 -14.92 -8.96 -7.64
C SER A 76 -14.43 -8.28 -6.36
N ILE A 77 -13.57 -7.29 -6.53
CA ILE A 77 -13.08 -6.44 -5.44
C ILE A 77 -14.20 -5.69 -4.72
N SER A 78 -15.25 -5.28 -5.46
CA SER A 78 -16.42 -4.60 -4.88
C SER A 78 -17.25 -5.53 -3.99
N GLY A 79 -17.34 -6.82 -4.34
CA GLY A 79 -17.99 -7.83 -3.50
C GLY A 79 -17.22 -8.06 -2.21
N LEU A 80 -15.90 -8.19 -2.30
CA LEU A 80 -15.01 -8.32 -1.16
C LEU A 80 -15.09 -7.09 -0.23
N TYR A 81 -15.08 -5.88 -0.80
CA TYR A 81 -15.20 -4.64 -0.04
C TYR A 81 -16.49 -4.59 0.78
N ARG A 82 -17.65 -4.89 0.16
CA ARG A 82 -18.94 -4.92 0.86
C ARG A 82 -18.96 -5.95 1.98
N PHE A 83 -18.39 -7.13 1.74
CA PHE A 83 -18.29 -8.19 2.73
C PHE A 83 -17.45 -7.76 3.96
N LEU A 84 -16.24 -7.23 3.74
CA LEU A 84 -15.35 -6.77 4.80
C LEU A 84 -15.93 -5.59 5.59
N ARG A 85 -16.58 -4.65 4.89
CA ARG A 85 -17.23 -3.50 5.52
C ARG A 85 -18.37 -3.93 6.44
N LYS A 86 -19.22 -4.87 5.99
CA LYS A 86 -20.33 -5.40 6.82
C LYS A 86 -19.83 -6.06 8.11
N ARG A 87 -18.63 -6.62 8.11
CA ARG A 87 -18.02 -7.30 9.26
C ARG A 87 -17.05 -6.45 10.07
N ASN A 88 -16.96 -5.15 9.78
CA ASN A 88 -15.98 -4.24 10.40
C ASN A 88 -14.52 -4.75 10.31
N SER A 89 -14.22 -5.54 9.26
CA SER A 89 -12.92 -6.18 9.04
C SER A 89 -12.08 -5.43 7.99
N MET A 90 -12.31 -4.13 7.81
CA MET A 90 -11.48 -3.28 6.95
C MET A 90 -10.13 -3.00 7.62
N ALA A 91 -9.13 -2.65 6.81
CA ALA A 91 -7.85 -2.18 7.34
C ALA A 91 -8.05 -0.96 8.25
N VAL A 92 -7.40 -0.96 9.39
CA VAL A 92 -7.42 0.17 10.32
C VAL A 92 -6.71 1.34 9.66
N LYS A 93 -7.43 2.42 9.40
CA LYS A 93 -6.83 3.68 8.96
C LYS A 93 -6.35 4.42 10.20
N LEU A 94 -5.05 4.61 10.32
CA LEU A 94 -4.52 5.51 11.32
C LEU A 94 -5.04 6.93 11.04
N PRO A 95 -5.52 7.65 12.06
CA PRO A 95 -5.98 9.01 11.88
C PRO A 95 -4.82 9.90 11.39
N ASN A 96 -5.07 10.69 10.36
CA ASN A 96 -4.08 11.65 9.88
C ASN A 96 -4.10 12.90 10.78
N PRO A 97 -3.08 13.11 11.65
CA PRO A 97 -3.15 14.09 12.74
C PRO A 97 -3.08 15.56 12.28
N LYS A 98 -2.80 15.85 11.01
CA LYS A 98 -2.65 17.26 10.54
C LYS A 98 -3.35 17.48 9.20
N LYS A 99 -4.41 18.30 9.21
CA LYS A 99 -4.92 18.98 8.01
C LYS A 99 -3.90 20.06 7.63
N CYS A 100 -3.03 19.76 6.67
CA CYS A 100 -2.17 20.75 6.05
C CYS A 100 -2.74 21.09 4.67
N THR A 101 -2.98 22.36 4.39
CA THR A 101 -3.29 22.84 3.03
C THR A 101 -2.09 22.56 2.14
N PRO A 102 -2.19 21.63 1.18
CA PRO A 102 -1.05 21.29 0.33
C PRO A 102 -0.77 22.47 -0.60
N LYS A 103 0.48 22.96 -0.57
CA LYS A 103 0.95 23.85 -1.66
C LYS A 103 1.04 23.02 -2.94
N PRO A 104 0.76 23.62 -4.13
CA PRO A 104 0.95 22.96 -5.40
C PRO A 104 2.37 22.38 -5.50
N TYR A 105 2.47 21.11 -5.85
CA TYR A 105 3.73 20.44 -6.10
C TYR A 105 3.96 20.36 -7.60
N GLU A 106 5.17 20.64 -8.03
CA GLU A 106 5.58 20.51 -9.42
C GLU A 106 5.36 19.06 -9.88
N GLN A 107 4.51 18.87 -10.89
CA GLN A 107 4.25 17.56 -11.47
C GLN A 107 5.20 17.32 -12.64
N MET A 108 5.71 16.10 -12.74
CA MET A 108 6.54 15.68 -13.87
C MET A 108 5.66 15.35 -15.06
N SER A 109 6.19 15.60 -16.27
CA SER A 109 5.43 15.52 -17.52
C SER A 109 5.69 14.23 -18.31
N TYR A 110 6.81 13.54 -18.03
CA TYR A 110 7.23 12.33 -18.73
C TYR A 110 8.06 11.40 -17.83
N PRO A 111 8.20 10.10 -18.21
CA PRO A 111 9.00 9.13 -17.47
C PRO A 111 10.48 9.54 -17.36
N GLY A 112 11.10 9.33 -16.21
CA GLY A 112 12.52 9.58 -15.97
C GLY A 112 12.91 11.05 -15.77
N GLN A 113 12.00 12.00 -15.98
CA GLN A 113 12.26 13.44 -15.79
C GLN A 113 12.78 13.74 -14.38
N ARG A 114 12.22 13.09 -13.37
CA ARG A 114 12.71 13.13 -11.99
C ARG A 114 12.32 11.88 -11.21
N VAL A 115 13.31 11.27 -10.59
CA VAL A 115 13.14 10.15 -9.66
C VAL A 115 13.50 10.59 -8.24
N GLN A 116 12.87 9.98 -7.24
CA GLN A 116 13.20 10.17 -5.83
C GLN A 116 13.93 8.93 -5.33
N ILE A 117 15.02 9.12 -4.61
CA ILE A 117 15.75 8.05 -3.90
C ILE A 117 15.70 8.33 -2.41
N ASP A 118 15.50 7.27 -1.64
CA ASP A 118 15.52 7.29 -0.17
C ASP A 118 16.06 5.97 0.36
N VAL A 119 16.64 6.02 1.55
CA VAL A 119 17.17 4.84 2.25
C VAL A 119 16.39 4.63 3.53
N LYS A 120 15.87 3.45 3.67
CA LYS A 120 15.13 3.02 4.84
C LYS A 120 15.97 2.05 5.67
N PHE A 121 16.05 2.31 6.95
CA PHE A 121 16.56 1.37 7.94
C PHE A 121 15.59 0.22 8.10
N PHE A 122 16.07 -1.00 7.90
CA PHE A 122 15.23 -2.17 8.03
C PHE A 122 14.88 -2.44 9.49
N THR A 123 13.63 -2.80 9.74
CA THR A 123 13.15 -2.99 11.11
C THR A 123 13.67 -4.31 11.69
N LYS A 124 14.46 -4.26 12.75
CA LYS A 124 15.04 -5.44 13.43
C LYS A 124 14.03 -6.51 13.82
N ILE A 125 12.77 -6.13 14.05
CA ILE A 125 11.65 -7.05 14.40
C ILE A 125 11.40 -8.10 13.29
N CYS A 126 11.78 -7.79 12.04
CA CYS A 126 11.60 -8.72 10.92
C CYS A 126 12.74 -9.71 10.75
N ILE A 127 13.85 -9.55 11.51
CA ILE A 127 15.01 -10.42 11.45
C ILE A 127 14.91 -11.46 12.58
N VAL A 128 15.03 -12.74 12.25
CA VAL A 128 14.90 -13.85 13.19
C VAL A 128 16.17 -14.69 13.17
N GLY A 129 16.61 -15.17 14.34
CA GLY A 129 17.69 -16.17 14.45
C GLY A 129 19.13 -15.61 14.36
N GLN A 130 19.32 -14.29 14.46
CA GLN A 130 20.67 -13.70 14.57
C GLN A 130 20.95 -13.33 16.03
N GLU A 131 22.10 -13.80 16.55
CA GLU A 131 22.57 -13.46 17.91
C GLU A 131 22.91 -12.00 18.06
N GLU A 132 23.42 -11.35 16.99
CA GLU A 132 23.61 -9.90 16.90
C GLU A 132 22.77 -9.30 15.77
N PRO A 133 21.91 -8.32 16.05
CA PRO A 133 21.06 -7.72 15.04
C PRO A 133 21.87 -6.82 14.10
N THR A 134 22.33 -7.37 12.99
CA THR A 134 22.95 -6.60 11.91
C THR A 134 21.92 -5.67 11.29
N GLN A 135 22.24 -4.39 11.16
CA GLN A 135 21.36 -3.42 10.52
C GLN A 135 21.42 -3.57 9.00
N TRP A 136 20.29 -3.81 8.34
CA TRP A 136 20.16 -3.82 6.89
C TRP A 136 19.45 -2.58 6.40
N TYR A 137 19.63 -2.26 5.12
CA TYR A 137 19.15 -1.03 4.51
C TYR A 137 18.42 -1.36 3.21
N GLN A 138 17.28 -0.75 3.03
CA GLN A 138 16.52 -0.77 1.78
C GLN A 138 16.69 0.56 1.08
N TYR A 139 17.38 0.54 -0.05
CA TYR A 139 17.42 1.65 -0.99
C TYR A 139 16.21 1.56 -1.91
N THR A 140 15.53 2.65 -2.12
CA THR A 140 14.32 2.67 -2.95
C THR A 140 14.35 3.86 -3.88
N ILE A 141 14.11 3.62 -5.16
CA ILE A 141 13.93 4.66 -6.17
C ILE A 141 12.50 4.61 -6.70
N ILE A 142 11.88 5.77 -6.88
CA ILE A 142 10.56 5.90 -7.48
C ILE A 142 10.55 7.00 -8.53
N ASP A 143 10.06 6.69 -9.73
CA ASP A 143 9.80 7.71 -10.74
C ASP A 143 8.56 8.54 -10.39
N GLU A 144 8.68 9.84 -10.45
CA GLU A 144 7.59 10.74 -10.06
C GLU A 144 6.42 10.75 -11.03
N TYR A 145 6.64 10.43 -12.29
CA TYR A 145 5.59 10.39 -13.31
C TYR A 145 4.89 9.04 -13.37
N THR A 146 5.63 7.96 -13.67
CA THR A 146 5.07 6.61 -13.85
C THR A 146 4.73 5.90 -12.56
N ARG A 147 5.38 6.27 -11.45
CA ARG A 147 5.38 5.54 -10.18
C ARG A 147 6.09 4.19 -10.25
N PHE A 148 6.88 3.98 -11.29
CA PHE A 148 7.77 2.82 -11.34
C PHE A 148 8.69 2.86 -10.14
N LEU A 149 8.73 1.76 -9.40
CA LEU A 149 9.43 1.64 -8.13
C LEU A 149 10.40 0.45 -8.21
N TYR A 150 11.63 0.67 -7.77
CA TYR A 150 12.62 -0.37 -7.65
C TYR A 150 13.29 -0.29 -6.27
N PRO A 151 13.08 -1.27 -5.37
CA PRO A 151 13.78 -1.43 -4.12
C PRO A 151 14.96 -2.37 -4.28
N GLU A 152 16.03 -2.15 -3.50
CA GLU A 152 17.18 -3.07 -3.41
C GLU A 152 17.75 -3.05 -2.00
N ALA A 153 18.16 -4.23 -1.50
CA ALA A 153 18.73 -4.40 -0.17
C ALA A 153 20.27 -4.28 -0.18
N PHE A 154 20.80 -3.57 0.82
CA PHE A 154 22.22 -3.43 1.04
C PHE A 154 22.59 -3.70 2.50
N PRO A 155 23.78 -4.28 2.77
CA PRO A 155 24.23 -4.57 4.12
C PRO A 155 24.74 -3.32 4.84
N GLU A 156 25.01 -2.23 4.12
CA GLU A 156 25.57 -1.01 4.68
C GLU A 156 24.95 0.27 4.10
N HIS A 157 25.00 1.31 4.90
CA HIS A 157 24.52 2.65 4.59
C HIS A 157 25.71 3.54 4.23
N SER A 158 26.11 3.51 2.97
CA SER A 158 27.32 4.19 2.50
C SER A 158 27.14 4.82 1.14
N THR A 159 28.01 5.79 0.80
CA THR A 159 28.04 6.37 -0.55
C THR A 159 28.41 5.32 -1.63
N TYR A 160 29.11 4.25 -1.24
CA TYR A 160 29.40 3.13 -2.14
C TYR A 160 28.11 2.36 -2.48
N SER A 161 27.31 2.01 -1.47
CA SER A 161 26.00 1.36 -1.68
C SER A 161 25.06 2.21 -2.53
N SER A 162 25.00 3.53 -2.28
CA SER A 162 24.23 4.48 -3.10
C SER A 162 24.69 4.49 -4.55
N THR A 163 26.01 4.40 -4.77
CA THR A 163 26.60 4.37 -6.12
C THR A 163 26.26 3.08 -6.86
N LEU A 164 26.39 1.94 -6.22
CA LEU A 164 25.96 0.66 -6.82
C LEU A 164 24.47 0.67 -7.14
N PHE A 165 23.66 1.16 -6.22
CA PHE A 165 22.22 1.23 -6.38
C PHE A 165 21.83 2.05 -7.61
N ILE A 166 22.38 3.26 -7.79
CA ILE A 166 22.04 4.08 -8.98
C ILE A 166 22.51 3.43 -10.30
N GLN A 167 23.67 2.76 -10.30
CA GLN A 167 24.14 2.02 -11.46
C GLN A 167 23.20 0.86 -11.84
N HIS A 168 22.65 0.16 -10.83
CA HIS A 168 21.63 -0.87 -11.04
C HIS A 168 20.32 -0.27 -11.53
N CYS A 169 19.90 0.88 -10.98
CA CYS A 169 18.69 1.57 -11.42
C CYS A 169 18.75 1.97 -12.89
N VAL A 170 19.86 2.55 -13.35
CA VAL A 170 20.03 2.96 -14.75
C VAL A 170 19.89 1.76 -15.71
N LYS A 171 20.34 0.57 -15.30
CA LYS A 171 20.20 -0.66 -16.09
C LYS A 171 18.78 -1.25 -16.05
N ARG A 172 18.05 -1.02 -14.96
CA ARG A 172 16.72 -1.61 -14.72
C ARG A 172 15.56 -0.76 -15.23
N PHE A 173 15.75 0.56 -15.26
CA PHE A 173 14.72 1.47 -15.74
C PHE A 173 14.57 1.33 -17.27
N PRO A 174 13.31 1.25 -17.77
CA PRO A 174 13.05 1.13 -19.21
C PRO A 174 13.22 2.45 -19.98
N TYR A 175 13.65 3.52 -19.31
CA TYR A 175 13.86 4.85 -19.85
C TYR A 175 15.02 5.56 -19.13
N ALA A 176 15.56 6.60 -19.76
CA ALA A 176 16.65 7.39 -19.20
C ALA A 176 16.19 8.18 -17.97
N ILE A 177 17.06 8.27 -16.96
CA ILE A 177 16.87 9.09 -15.76
C ILE A 177 17.60 10.41 -15.95
N GLU A 178 16.88 11.52 -15.91
CA GLU A 178 17.47 12.86 -16.10
C GLU A 178 17.83 13.55 -14.78
N CYS A 179 17.04 13.30 -13.74
CA CYS A 179 17.22 13.95 -12.45
C CYS A 179 16.95 13.00 -11.30
N VAL A 180 17.90 12.89 -10.38
CA VAL A 180 17.76 12.17 -9.12
C VAL A 180 17.57 13.18 -7.99
N GLN A 181 16.50 13.05 -7.25
CA GLN A 181 16.21 13.83 -6.04
C GLN A 181 16.44 12.97 -4.80
N THR A 182 17.28 13.44 -3.88
CA THR A 182 17.56 12.81 -2.59
C THR A 182 17.38 13.81 -1.46
N ASP A 183 17.37 13.31 -0.24
CA ASP A 183 17.60 14.13 0.94
C ASP A 183 19.09 14.52 1.05
N ASN A 184 19.47 15.10 2.20
CA ASN A 184 20.86 15.52 2.45
C ASN A 184 21.63 14.49 3.28
N GLY A 185 21.30 13.21 3.18
CA GLY A 185 22.02 12.13 3.85
C GLY A 185 23.49 12.05 3.42
N SER A 186 24.36 11.65 4.33
CA SER A 186 25.81 11.54 4.07
C SER A 186 26.16 10.49 3.01
N GLU A 187 25.27 9.54 2.75
CA GLU A 187 25.38 8.56 1.68
C GLU A 187 25.20 9.16 0.28
N PHE A 188 24.57 10.33 0.18
CA PHE A 188 24.30 11.04 -1.06
C PHE A 188 25.17 12.28 -1.23
N THR A 189 25.42 13.04 -0.16
CA THR A 189 26.12 14.33 -0.26
C THR A 189 26.87 14.70 1.02
N ASN A 190 27.99 15.41 0.85
CA ASN A 190 28.77 15.96 1.95
C ASN A 190 28.40 17.41 2.32
N ARG A 191 27.35 17.99 1.74
CA ARG A 191 27.03 19.44 1.89
C ARG A 191 26.75 19.87 3.32
N LEU A 192 26.30 18.96 4.20
CA LEU A 192 26.01 19.27 5.60
C LEU A 192 27.19 18.95 6.54
N VAL A 193 28.31 18.44 6.03
CA VAL A 193 29.48 18.04 6.85
C VAL A 193 30.36 19.26 7.16
N GLY A 194 29.83 20.39 7.59
CA GLY A 194 30.54 21.50 8.26
C GLY A 194 31.84 22.05 7.67
N THR A 195 32.28 21.56 6.50
CA THR A 195 33.52 22.02 5.83
C THR A 195 33.20 23.13 4.84
N LYS A 196 34.06 24.17 4.76
CA LYS A 196 33.87 25.30 3.85
C LYS A 196 33.78 24.90 2.35
N ASN A 197 34.43 23.80 1.97
CA ASN A 197 34.40 23.26 0.59
C ASN A 197 34.26 21.73 0.65
N PRO A 198 33.07 21.18 0.78
CA PRO A 198 32.86 19.74 0.81
C PRO A 198 33.21 19.10 -0.55
N LYS A 199 34.09 18.10 -0.52
CA LYS A 199 34.39 17.29 -1.71
C LYS A 199 33.16 16.51 -2.13
N PRO A 200 32.87 16.37 -3.45
CA PRO A 200 31.76 15.56 -3.91
C PRO A 200 31.92 14.10 -3.47
N THR A 201 30.81 13.47 -3.10
CA THR A 201 30.76 12.05 -2.76
C THR A 201 31.00 11.17 -4.00
N LEU A 202 31.24 9.89 -3.78
CA LEU A 202 31.32 8.92 -4.89
C LEU A 202 29.99 8.88 -5.68
N PHE A 203 28.87 8.96 -4.98
CA PHE A 203 27.53 9.03 -5.58
C PHE A 203 27.37 10.25 -6.49
N GLU A 204 27.75 11.45 -6.03
CA GLU A 204 27.67 12.69 -6.83
C GLU A 204 28.55 12.60 -8.09
N LYS A 205 29.79 12.07 -7.97
CA LYS A 205 30.69 11.86 -9.11
C LYS A 205 30.10 10.87 -10.13
N THR A 206 29.44 9.81 -9.64
CA THR A 206 28.82 8.82 -10.53
C THR A 206 27.62 9.41 -11.25
N LEU A 207 26.79 10.23 -10.60
CA LEU A 207 25.71 10.94 -11.27
C LEU A 207 26.23 11.89 -12.37
N GLU A 208 27.33 12.59 -12.12
CA GLU A 208 27.99 13.44 -13.11
C GLU A 208 28.47 12.63 -14.32
N GLN A 209 29.13 11.47 -14.10
CA GLN A 209 29.57 10.56 -15.16
C GLN A 209 28.40 10.00 -15.99
N LEU A 210 27.24 9.81 -15.36
CA LEU A 210 26.02 9.33 -16.01
C LEU A 210 25.20 10.46 -16.66
N ASN A 211 25.66 11.73 -16.57
CA ASN A 211 24.92 12.92 -17.00
C ASN A 211 23.54 13.07 -16.32
N ILE A 212 23.43 12.61 -15.08
CA ILE A 212 22.19 12.71 -14.29
C ILE A 212 22.30 13.89 -13.33
N ARG A 213 21.34 14.79 -13.38
CA ARG A 213 21.29 15.94 -12.49
C ARG A 213 20.93 15.53 -11.06
N HIS A 214 21.73 15.94 -10.06
CA HIS A 214 21.41 15.75 -8.66
C HIS A 214 20.64 16.93 -8.08
N LYS A 215 19.46 16.67 -7.49
CA LYS A 215 18.62 17.67 -6.83
C LYS A 215 18.46 17.29 -5.36
N LEU A 216 19.02 18.12 -4.48
CA LEU A 216 18.83 17.96 -3.05
C LEU A 216 17.54 18.64 -2.59
N ILE A 217 16.80 17.99 -1.70
CA ILE A 217 15.66 18.63 -1.05
C ILE A 217 16.15 19.68 -0.06
N LYS A 218 15.38 20.76 0.10
CA LYS A 218 15.68 21.79 1.09
C LYS A 218 15.58 21.18 2.49
N PRO A 219 16.52 21.49 3.41
CA PRO A 219 16.41 21.07 4.79
C PRO A 219 15.04 21.42 5.39
N HIS A 220 14.51 20.57 6.26
CA HIS A 220 13.21 20.73 6.91
C HIS A 220 11.98 20.79 5.95
N THR A 221 12.09 20.27 4.72
CA THR A 221 10.96 20.15 3.78
C THR A 221 10.68 18.68 3.40
N PRO A 222 10.23 17.84 4.33
CA PRO A 222 10.03 16.40 4.10
C PRO A 222 9.01 16.08 2.99
N ARG A 223 8.16 17.05 2.65
CA ARG A 223 7.15 16.87 1.59
C ARG A 223 7.74 16.56 0.21
N HIS A 224 9.00 16.91 -0.02
CA HIS A 224 9.65 16.72 -1.32
C HIS A 224 10.02 15.25 -1.57
N ASN A 225 10.17 14.42 -0.52
CA ASN A 225 10.41 12.98 -0.62
C ASN A 225 9.17 12.11 -0.33
N GLY A 226 8.01 12.76 -0.22
CA GLY A 226 6.76 12.13 0.22
C GLY A 226 6.25 10.97 -0.64
N LYS A 227 6.73 10.82 -1.88
CA LYS A 227 6.34 9.70 -2.75
C LYS A 227 7.05 8.42 -2.34
N VAL A 228 8.37 8.49 -2.14
CA VAL A 228 9.17 7.35 -1.69
C VAL A 228 8.88 7.00 -0.22
N GLU A 229 8.71 8.00 0.66
CA GLU A 229 8.28 7.78 2.06
C GLU A 229 6.93 7.06 2.15
N ARG A 230 6.00 7.39 1.27
CA ARG A 230 4.71 6.70 1.19
C ARG A 230 4.86 5.25 0.74
N SER A 231 5.78 4.95 -0.19
CA SER A 231 6.07 3.56 -0.58
C SER A 231 6.65 2.78 0.59
N HIS A 232 7.62 3.34 1.31
CA HIS A 232 8.19 2.72 2.51
C HIS A 232 7.15 2.40 3.58
N ARG A 233 6.17 3.30 3.79
CA ARG A 233 5.08 3.03 4.72
C ARG A 233 4.22 1.87 4.27
N LYS A 234 3.91 1.80 2.98
CA LYS A 234 3.15 0.68 2.41
C LYS A 234 3.90 -0.64 2.52
N ASP A 235 5.21 -0.63 2.22
CA ASP A 235 6.05 -1.81 2.39
C ASP A 235 6.02 -2.30 3.83
N ASN A 236 6.08 -1.39 4.81
CA ASN A 236 5.97 -1.75 6.23
C ASN A 236 4.61 -2.36 6.56
N GLU A 237 3.51 -1.77 6.09
CA GLU A 237 2.15 -2.19 6.43
C GLU A 237 1.76 -3.50 5.71
N GLU A 238 2.18 -3.67 4.46
CA GLU A 238 1.67 -4.72 3.57
C GLU A 238 2.62 -5.91 3.42
N PHE A 239 3.91 -5.70 3.63
CA PHE A 239 4.94 -6.72 3.47
C PHE A 239 5.68 -7.01 4.79
N TYR A 240 6.43 -6.06 5.33
CA TYR A 240 7.29 -6.31 6.49
C TYR A 240 6.52 -6.62 7.79
N ALA A 241 5.28 -6.17 7.92
CA ALA A 241 4.45 -6.52 9.08
C ALA A 241 4.21 -8.03 9.21
N THR A 242 4.29 -8.79 8.11
CA THR A 242 3.94 -10.21 8.06
C THR A 242 5.11 -11.13 7.69
N HIS A 243 6.21 -10.57 7.20
CA HIS A 243 7.37 -11.35 6.77
C HIS A 243 8.47 -11.37 7.84
N ARG A 244 9.23 -12.45 7.86
CA ARG A 244 10.40 -12.66 8.71
C ARG A 244 11.54 -13.15 7.84
N PHE A 245 12.76 -12.68 8.10
CA PHE A 245 13.95 -12.99 7.33
C PHE A 245 15.01 -13.60 8.24
N PHE A 246 15.60 -14.69 7.78
CA PHE A 246 16.61 -15.44 8.54
C PHE A 246 18.03 -15.03 8.15
N SER A 247 18.21 -14.45 6.95
CA SER A 247 19.50 -14.00 6.46
C SER A 247 19.37 -12.78 5.55
N PHE A 248 20.49 -12.10 5.27
CA PHE A 248 20.53 -11.03 4.27
C PHE A 248 20.21 -11.54 2.86
N VAL A 249 20.61 -12.77 2.54
CA VAL A 249 20.29 -13.40 1.23
C VAL A 249 18.79 -13.59 1.09
N ASP A 250 18.14 -14.10 2.13
CA ASP A 250 16.68 -14.26 2.18
C ASP A 250 15.94 -12.92 2.04
N PHE A 251 16.49 -11.84 2.64
CA PHE A 251 15.95 -10.49 2.50
C PHE A 251 16.11 -9.91 1.08
N LYS A 252 17.18 -10.31 0.37
CA LYS A 252 17.50 -9.79 -0.97
C LYS A 252 16.68 -10.45 -2.08
N LEU A 253 16.13 -11.65 -1.85
CA LEU A 253 15.26 -12.38 -2.78
C LEU A 253 13.85 -11.81 -2.84
#